data_62ca874535d3d0291368e28923529987
#
_entry.id   62ca874535d3d0291368e28923529987
#
_cell.length_a   1.000
_cell.length_b   1.000
_cell.length_c   1.000
_cell.angle_alpha   90.00
_cell.angle_beta   90.00
_cell.angle_gamma   90.00
#
_symmetry.space_group_name_H-M   'P 1'
#
loop_
_entity.id
_entity.type
_entity.pdbx_description
1 polymer ?
#
loop_
_entity_poly.entity_id
_entity_poly.type
_entity_poly.pdbx_seq_one_letter_code
_entity_poly.pdbx_strand_id
1 'polypeptide(L)' 'MRAVITVIGKDNVGILHKVSGVCAEYQANVLEVTQSVLQDMFAMIMMVDITKMTADFAKLSDQLTALGEELGLSVHCTS' A
#
# COMPACT_ATOMS: atom_id res chain seq x y z
N MET A 1 13.18 6.43 8.24
CA MET A 1 12.89 6.65 6.81
C MET A 1 11.45 6.27 6.52
N ARG A 2 10.74 7.09 5.78
CA ARG A 2 9.31 6.91 5.51
C ARG A 2 9.03 6.78 4.03
N ALA A 3 7.93 6.09 3.73
CA ALA A 3 7.41 6.00 2.38
C ALA A 3 5.90 6.21 2.40
N VAL A 4 5.37 6.63 1.28
CA VAL A 4 3.93 6.83 1.11
C VAL A 4 3.43 5.85 0.06
N ILE A 5 2.36 5.14 0.40
CA ILE A 5 1.70 4.20 -0.50
C ILE A 5 0.31 4.74 -0.78
N THR A 6 0.00 4.97 -2.05
CA THR A 6 -1.32 5.44 -2.48
C THR A 6 -2.01 4.35 -3.26
N VAL A 7 -3.26 4.05 -2.91
CA VAL A 7 -4.06 3.00 -3.55
C VAL A 7 -5.38 3.62 -4.00
N ILE A 8 -5.68 3.49 -5.28
CA ILE A 8 -6.91 4.06 -5.87
C ILE A 8 -7.56 3.02 -6.78
N GLY A 9 -8.86 2.89 -6.67
CA GLY A 9 -9.63 2.00 -7.53
C GLY A 9 -11.03 1.81 -7.00
N LYS A 10 -11.71 0.79 -7.50
CA LYS A 10 -13.01 0.43 -6.97
C LYS A 10 -12.85 -0.18 -5.59
N ASP A 11 -13.79 0.14 -4.70
CA ASP A 11 -13.76 -0.38 -3.33
C ASP A 11 -13.90 -1.91 -3.35
N ASN A 12 -12.97 -2.58 -2.69
CA ASN A 12 -12.93 -4.03 -2.53
C ASN A 12 -12.81 -4.37 -1.05
N VAL A 13 -13.41 -5.48 -0.68
CA VAL A 13 -13.29 -5.98 0.69
C VAL A 13 -11.84 -6.37 0.96
N GLY A 14 -11.30 -5.90 2.07
CA GLY A 14 -10.00 -6.33 2.54
C GLY A 14 -8.79 -5.67 1.90
N ILE A 15 -8.97 -4.53 1.21
CA ILE A 15 -7.84 -3.82 0.60
C ILE A 15 -6.77 -3.47 1.65
N LEU A 16 -7.17 -2.86 2.75
CA LEU A 16 -6.25 -2.48 3.81
C LEU A 16 -5.52 -3.70 4.37
N HIS A 17 -6.27 -4.78 4.61
CA HIS A 17 -5.69 -6.01 5.12
C HIS A 17 -4.61 -6.58 4.19
N LYS A 18 -4.90 -6.62 2.90
CA LYS A 18 -3.97 -7.18 1.91
C LYS A 18 -2.73 -6.31 1.75
N VAL A 19 -2.91 -4.99 1.65
CA VAL A 19 -1.79 -4.06 1.51
C VAL A 19 -0.93 -4.06 2.77
N SER A 20 -1.54 -3.99 3.95
CA SER A 20 -0.79 -4.02 5.21
C SER A 20 -0.10 -5.37 5.43
N GLY A 21 -0.68 -6.46 4.93
CA GLY A 21 -0.06 -7.78 4.98
C GLY A 21 1.26 -7.82 4.20
N VAL A 22 1.28 -7.25 3.00
CA VAL A 22 2.51 -7.14 2.22
C VAL A 22 3.53 -6.26 2.94
N CYS A 23 3.09 -5.13 3.50
CA CYS A 23 3.99 -4.27 4.29
C CYS A 23 4.62 -5.05 5.45
N ALA A 24 3.82 -5.84 6.16
CA ALA A 24 4.31 -6.64 7.28
C ALA A 24 5.36 -7.66 6.85
N GLU A 25 5.15 -8.32 5.70
CA GLU A 25 6.11 -9.28 5.16
C GLU A 25 7.48 -8.63 4.90
N TYR A 26 7.48 -7.37 4.51
CA TYR A 26 8.70 -6.63 4.19
C TYR A 26 9.23 -5.81 5.37
N GLN A 27 8.61 -5.95 6.55
CA GLN A 27 8.98 -5.20 7.74
C GLN A 27 8.85 -3.68 7.56
N ALA A 28 7.89 -3.27 6.75
CA ALA A 28 7.47 -1.89 6.64
C ALA A 28 6.38 -1.63 7.67
N ASN A 29 6.63 -0.77 8.63
CA ASN A 29 5.70 -0.50 9.71
C ASN A 29 4.69 0.57 9.32
N VAL A 30 3.41 0.25 9.36
CA VAL A 30 2.34 1.20 9.05
C VAL A 30 2.21 2.22 10.18
N LEU A 31 2.38 3.49 9.85
CA LEU A 31 2.31 4.60 10.81
C LEU A 31 0.93 5.25 10.82
N GLU A 32 0.40 5.55 9.64
CA GLU A 32 -0.89 6.20 9.47
C GLU A 32 -1.58 5.73 8.21
N VAL A 33 -2.90 5.73 8.23
CA VAL A 33 -3.73 5.39 7.07
C VAL A 33 -4.89 6.38 7.00
N THR A 34 -5.12 6.94 5.82
CA THR A 34 -6.30 7.73 5.53
C THR A 34 -7.04 7.06 4.38
N GLN A 35 -8.34 6.88 4.54
CA GLN A 35 -9.18 6.27 3.51
C GLN A 35 -10.35 7.20 3.19
N SER A 36 -10.74 7.21 1.94
CA SER A 36 -11.88 7.99 1.47
C SER A 36 -12.61 7.21 0.38
N VAL A 37 -13.93 7.30 0.38
CA VAL A 37 -14.75 6.71 -0.67
C VAL A 37 -15.54 7.83 -1.32
N LEU A 38 -15.35 7.99 -2.63
CA LEU A 38 -16.09 8.95 -3.44
C LEU A 38 -16.91 8.16 -4.44
N GLN A 39 -18.23 8.09 -4.21
CA GLN A 39 -19.12 7.25 -4.98
C GLN A 39 -18.66 5.79 -4.88
N ASP A 40 -18.24 5.15 -5.97
CA ASP A 40 -17.73 3.79 -5.96
C ASP A 40 -16.20 3.72 -5.99
N MET A 41 -15.54 4.87 -5.89
CA MET A 41 -14.08 4.95 -5.91
C MET A 41 -13.52 4.96 -4.49
N PHE A 42 -12.54 4.10 -4.26
CA PHE A 42 -11.80 4.02 -3.00
C PHE A 42 -10.43 4.67 -3.19
N ALA A 43 -10.03 5.49 -2.23
CA ALA A 43 -8.70 6.08 -2.19
C ALA A 43 -8.10 5.88 -0.80
N MET A 44 -6.88 5.37 -0.74
CA MET A 44 -6.18 5.14 0.52
C MET A 44 -4.77 5.70 0.41
N ILE A 45 -4.36 6.45 1.43
CA ILE A 45 -2.99 6.92 1.56
C ILE A 45 -2.44 6.33 2.85
N MET A 46 -1.33 5.62 2.73
CA MET A 46 -0.71 4.93 3.85
C MET A 46 0.73 5.40 4.01
N MET A 47 1.08 5.85 5.20
CA MET A 47 2.46 6.21 5.53
C MET A 47 3.10 5.06 6.29
N VAL A 48 4.26 4.62 5.84
CA VAL A 48 4.98 3.51 6.46
C VAL A 48 6.41 3.91 6.79
N ASP A 49 6.95 3.31 7.85
CA ASP A 49 8.35 3.42 8.19
C ASP A 49 9.10 2.22 7.62
N ILE A 50 10.05 2.49 6.74
CA ILE A 50 10.81 1.46 6.03
C ILE A 50 12.22 1.27 6.59
N THR A 51 12.50 1.86 7.75
CA THR A 51 13.83 1.81 8.37
C THR A 51 14.30 0.38 8.62
N LYS A 52 13.39 -0.51 9.01
CA LYS A 52 13.72 -1.89 9.36
C LYS A 52 13.67 -2.86 8.19
N MET A 53 13.36 -2.38 6.99
CA MET A 53 13.35 -3.25 5.82
C MET A 53 14.75 -3.76 5.50
N THR A 54 14.86 -5.05 5.20
CA THR A 54 16.10 -5.67 4.74
C THR A 54 16.16 -5.75 3.22
N ALA A 55 15.01 -5.75 2.57
CA ALA A 55 14.93 -5.75 1.11
C ALA A 55 14.96 -4.32 0.57
N ASP A 56 15.27 -4.17 -0.71
CA ASP A 56 15.20 -2.88 -1.38
C ASP A 56 13.76 -2.38 -1.45
N PHE A 57 13.58 -1.08 -1.34
CA PHE A 57 12.26 -0.47 -1.47
C PHE A 57 11.58 -0.84 -2.80
N ALA A 58 12.35 -0.99 -3.86
CA ALA A 58 11.83 -1.39 -5.17
C ALA A 58 11.09 -2.74 -5.12
N LYS A 59 11.55 -3.68 -4.29
CA LYS A 59 10.87 -4.97 -4.14
C LYS A 59 9.51 -4.84 -3.48
N LEU A 60 9.41 -4.01 -2.45
CA LEU A 60 8.13 -3.71 -1.83
C LEU A 60 7.18 -3.05 -2.83
N SER A 61 7.69 -2.05 -3.55
CA SER A 61 6.90 -1.34 -4.57
C SER A 61 6.40 -2.29 -5.65
N ASP A 62 7.27 -3.18 -6.15
CA ASP A 62 6.90 -4.16 -7.18
C ASP A 62 5.81 -5.11 -6.67
N GLN A 63 5.95 -5.58 -5.44
CA GLN A 63 5.00 -6.50 -4.84
C GLN A 63 3.63 -5.84 -4.65
N LEU A 64 3.62 -4.59 -4.21
CA LEU A 64 2.38 -3.84 -4.04
C LEU A 64 1.73 -3.52 -5.38
N THR A 65 2.53 -3.21 -6.40
CA THR A 65 2.02 -2.99 -7.75
C THR A 65 1.38 -4.26 -8.31
N ALA A 66 2.02 -5.40 -8.10
CA ALA A 66 1.47 -6.70 -8.52
C ALA A 66 0.15 -7.00 -7.81
N LEU A 67 0.07 -6.73 -6.51
CA LEU A 67 -1.17 -6.89 -5.76
C LEU A 67 -2.27 -5.98 -6.33
N GLY A 68 -1.92 -4.74 -6.65
CA GLY A 68 -2.85 -3.80 -7.27
C GLY A 68 -3.40 -4.32 -8.59
N GLU A 69 -2.53 -4.84 -9.45
CA GLU A 69 -2.96 -5.43 -10.72
C GLU A 69 -3.92 -6.59 -10.51
N GLU A 70 -3.64 -7.44 -9.54
CA GLU A 70 -4.51 -8.56 -9.18
C GLU A 70 -5.90 -8.10 -8.73
N LEU A 71 -5.96 -6.99 -7.98
CA LEU A 71 -7.21 -6.48 -7.41
C LEU A 71 -7.89 -5.41 -8.27
N GLY A 72 -7.29 -5.03 -9.39
CA GLY A 72 -7.81 -3.96 -10.24
C GLY A 72 -7.63 -2.58 -9.64
N LEU A 73 -6.57 -2.38 -8.87
CA LEU A 73 -6.25 -1.12 -8.20
C LEU A 73 -5.00 -0.49 -8.78
N SER A 74 -4.93 0.84 -8.75
CA SER A 74 -3.72 1.59 -9.06
C SER A 74 -2.96 1.82 -7.76
N VAL A 75 -1.73 1.35 -7.68
CA VAL A 75 -0.88 1.48 -6.50
C VAL A 75 0.35 2.29 -6.87
N HIS A 76 0.66 3.30 -6.07
CA HIS A 76 1.83 4.15 -6.27
C HIS A 76 2.60 4.25 -4.95
N CYS A 77 3.91 4.00 -5.01
CA CYS A 77 4.78 4.04 -3.84
C CYS A 77 5.87 5.09 -4.05
N THR A 78 6.07 5.94 -3.04
CA THR A 78 7.09 6.99 -3.06
C THR A 78 7.84 6.99 -1.74
N SER A 79 9.14 6.91 -1.79
CA SER A 79 9.97 7.00 -0.58
C SER A 79 10.44 8.40 -0.28
#